data_fec4f7149291dc8434bfbbadde2bac65
#
_entry.id   fec4f7149291dc8434bfbbadde2bac65
#
_cell.length_a   1.000
_cell.length_b   1.000
_cell.length_c   1.000
_cell.angle_alpha   90.00
_cell.angle_beta   90.00
_cell.angle_gamma   90.00
#
_symmetry.space_group_name_H-M   'P 1'
#
loop_
_entity.id
_entity.type
_entity.pdbx_description
1 polymer ?
#
loop_
_entity_poly.entity_id
_entity_poly.type
_entity_poly.pdbx_seq_one_letter_code
_entity_poly.pdbx_strand_id
1 'polypeptide(L)'
;MAGAGDGARAVKRNAALLALGSILALSSALVVAQDAPESLLPPGFDKPRPAPPRAAPAPVTVTKGSTSSGSSSVSVPVVQQVPGAATPVAAGLPAGVRIPTLQELEAMSPDELDALLGLKPRSDMPPAARRSRKQVGVLADYEGGLPAGALAQQSGALVRAALDGNKGQLVSRWGHILLRRALASRLDAPQGMNPADFAASRAALLVRMGEGDAARAIVQDVDAGNYTDSLTRAAIDAYAFTADITGICPVISVQGGARKDAEWRVLRTVCQAFQGDGAAAMAQLDRMQGGKVWPEIDMLLAQKYAGAAGKARRAVTIEWDGVSEMTPWRYAFTIATGLEPPAALMRGAADRYAYSAALAPMVPLTARAEGADKAAAAGILSSAAMVDLYSQIYAQEDITGDWSDRSSLLRDAYTGETPADRMAAISQLWDGAGNPRVRYSRMVLTAYAAARMPVEDSFAGQSADLVASMLAAGLDGNALRWAAQAEVGSLTWAQLTLAAPGRGNPVTSGALESFYSDDNSENYRKSRFLIAGLAGLGRVDQATAADFASKLEIDLNRQTRWTRLITQAADVNNPALVCFLAGVGMQGDGWDKMTSVHLYHIVSALNRVGLGAEARMIAAEAVARG
;
A
#
# COMPACT_ATOMS: atom_id res chain seq x y z
N MET A 1 -22.46 46.43 -68.13
CA MET A 1 -23.51 45.44 -67.88
C MET A 1 -22.84 44.09 -67.82
N ALA A 2 -22.64 43.59 -66.65
CA ALA A 2 -22.47 42.16 -66.22
C ALA A 2 -21.69 42.13 -64.93
N GLY A 3 -22.26 41.57 -63.90
CA GLY A 3 -21.55 41.34 -62.67
C GLY A 3 -22.41 41.32 -61.39
N ALA A 4 -23.43 40.48 -61.34
CA ALA A 4 -24.17 40.23 -60.14
C ALA A 4 -24.58 38.76 -60.14
N GLY A 5 -23.63 37.85 -59.79
CA GLY A 5 -23.91 36.43 -59.84
C GLY A 5 -23.05 35.55 -58.93
N ASP A 6 -21.92 36.04 -58.46
CA ASP A 6 -20.92 35.16 -57.72
C ASP A 6 -20.97 35.24 -56.21
N GLY A 7 -21.64 36.24 -55.60
CA GLY A 7 -21.70 36.37 -54.13
C GLY A 7 -22.63 35.37 -53.43
N ALA A 8 -23.68 34.92 -54.11
CA ALA A 8 -24.69 34.02 -53.49
C ALA A 8 -24.26 32.53 -53.43
N ARG A 9 -23.33 32.10 -54.28
CA ARG A 9 -22.78 30.72 -54.27
C ARG A 9 -21.69 30.51 -53.21
N ALA A 10 -20.91 31.56 -52.93
CA ALA A 10 -19.86 31.50 -51.89
C ALA A 10 -20.46 31.42 -50.47
N VAL A 11 -21.54 32.16 -50.20
CA VAL A 11 -22.21 32.14 -48.88
C VAL A 11 -22.89 30.78 -48.58
N LYS A 12 -23.48 30.15 -49.59
CA LYS A 12 -24.08 28.81 -49.43
C LYS A 12 -23.05 27.70 -49.28
N ARG A 13 -21.85 27.82 -49.83
CA ARG A 13 -20.75 26.85 -49.69
C ARG A 13 -20.10 26.94 -48.32
N ASN A 14 -19.95 28.14 -47.77
CA ASN A 14 -19.39 28.32 -46.42
C ASN A 14 -20.36 27.92 -45.32
N ALA A 15 -21.68 28.08 -45.51
CA ALA A 15 -22.69 27.59 -44.57
C ALA A 15 -22.78 26.04 -44.53
N ALA A 16 -22.58 25.38 -45.69
CA ALA A 16 -22.52 23.93 -45.76
C ALA A 16 -21.27 23.34 -45.10
N LEU A 17 -20.12 24.00 -45.21
CA LEU A 17 -18.86 23.58 -44.54
C LEU A 17 -18.90 23.79 -43.03
N LEU A 18 -19.57 24.84 -42.54
CA LEU A 18 -19.79 25.02 -41.09
C LEU A 18 -20.79 24.03 -40.50
N ALA A 19 -21.81 23.63 -41.26
CA ALA A 19 -22.75 22.59 -40.83
C ALA A 19 -22.11 21.19 -40.80
N LEU A 20 -21.22 20.84 -41.73
CA LEU A 20 -20.45 19.60 -41.72
C LEU A 20 -19.39 19.57 -40.62
N GLY A 21 -18.75 20.69 -40.31
CA GLY A 21 -17.80 20.82 -39.20
C GLY A 21 -18.47 20.60 -37.83
N SER A 22 -19.69 21.09 -37.65
CA SER A 22 -20.45 20.93 -36.42
C SER A 22 -20.97 19.49 -36.19
N ILE A 23 -21.30 18.76 -37.25
CA ILE A 23 -21.72 17.37 -37.19
C ILE A 23 -20.52 16.43 -36.88
N LEU A 24 -19.33 16.75 -37.43
CA LEU A 24 -18.10 16.01 -37.11
C LEU A 24 -17.59 16.27 -35.67
N ALA A 25 -17.80 17.47 -35.12
CA ALA A 25 -17.44 17.78 -33.75
C ALA A 25 -18.38 17.11 -32.72
N LEU A 26 -19.65 16.93 -33.07
CA LEU A 26 -20.62 16.22 -32.22
C LEU A 26 -20.46 14.68 -32.26
N SER A 27 -20.00 14.13 -33.39
CA SER A 27 -19.70 12.71 -33.49
C SER A 27 -18.39 12.31 -32.77
N SER A 28 -17.40 13.22 -32.69
CA SER A 28 -16.18 12.97 -31.91
C SER A 28 -16.42 12.97 -30.40
N ALA A 29 -17.38 13.74 -29.88
CA ALA A 29 -17.72 13.75 -28.47
C ALA A 29 -18.47 12.49 -28.02
N LEU A 30 -19.16 11.81 -28.94
CA LEU A 30 -19.86 10.54 -28.64
C LEU A 30 -18.93 9.30 -28.69
N VAL A 31 -17.81 9.36 -29.44
CA VAL A 31 -16.83 8.29 -29.51
C VAL A 31 -15.88 8.31 -28.29
N VAL A 32 -15.61 9.49 -27.70
CA VAL A 32 -14.79 9.60 -26.48
C VAL A 32 -15.54 9.12 -25.22
N ALA A 33 -16.86 9.01 -25.27
CA ALA A 33 -17.66 8.50 -24.13
C ALA A 33 -17.78 6.97 -24.09
N GLN A 34 -17.26 6.22 -25.07
CA GLN A 34 -17.30 4.75 -25.10
C GLN A 34 -15.99 4.06 -24.69
N ASP A 35 -14.89 4.81 -24.61
CA ASP A 35 -13.59 4.32 -24.15
C ASP A 35 -13.23 4.91 -22.77
N ALA A 36 -14.16 4.92 -21.82
CA ALA A 36 -13.75 5.08 -20.43
C ALA A 36 -12.86 3.88 -20.06
N PRO A 37 -11.67 4.10 -19.46
CA PRO A 37 -10.81 2.99 -19.09
C PRO A 37 -11.61 2.00 -18.23
N GLU A 38 -11.58 0.72 -18.60
CA GLU A 38 -12.18 -0.35 -17.80
C GLU A 38 -11.71 -0.19 -16.36
N SER A 39 -12.68 -0.04 -15.45
CA SER A 39 -12.40 0.10 -14.02
C SER A 39 -11.61 -1.11 -13.54
N LEU A 40 -10.53 -0.88 -12.80
CA LEU A 40 -9.73 -1.92 -12.13
C LEU A 40 -10.47 -2.55 -10.94
N LEU A 41 -11.69 -2.11 -10.69
CA LEU A 41 -12.53 -2.68 -9.64
C LEU A 41 -13.11 -4.02 -10.12
N PRO A 42 -13.24 -5.01 -9.23
CA PRO A 42 -13.92 -6.26 -9.55
C PRO A 42 -15.32 -6.03 -10.13
N PRO A 43 -15.83 -6.90 -11.03
CA PRO A 43 -17.14 -6.74 -11.64
C PRO A 43 -18.25 -6.54 -10.59
N GLY A 44 -18.95 -5.40 -10.66
CA GLY A 44 -19.98 -5.03 -9.70
C GLY A 44 -19.70 -3.81 -8.81
N PHE A 45 -18.43 -3.35 -8.77
CA PHE A 45 -18.05 -2.14 -8.01
C PHE A 45 -18.35 -0.83 -8.76
N ASP A 46 -18.52 -0.88 -10.08
CA ASP A 46 -18.82 0.30 -10.91
C ASP A 46 -20.29 0.75 -10.83
N LYS A 47 -21.15 -0.01 -10.15
CA LYS A 47 -22.56 0.36 -9.96
C LYS A 47 -22.75 1.00 -8.60
N PRO A 48 -23.27 2.24 -8.51
CA PRO A 48 -23.69 2.81 -7.23
C PRO A 48 -24.65 1.85 -6.55
N ARG A 49 -24.36 1.47 -5.32
CA ARG A 49 -25.26 0.62 -4.52
C ARG A 49 -26.60 1.31 -4.41
N PRO A 50 -27.74 0.63 -4.66
CA PRO A 50 -29.06 1.20 -4.37
C PRO A 50 -29.07 1.65 -2.92
N ALA A 51 -29.46 2.90 -2.67
CA ALA A 51 -29.60 3.40 -1.31
C ALA A 51 -30.58 2.47 -0.55
N PRO A 52 -30.28 2.10 0.70
CA PRO A 52 -31.21 1.29 1.49
C PRO A 52 -32.55 2.04 1.57
N PRO A 53 -33.70 1.34 1.48
CA PRO A 53 -35.00 1.98 1.56
C PRO A 53 -35.07 2.76 2.87
N ARG A 54 -35.33 4.05 2.75
CA ARG A 54 -35.56 4.93 3.89
C ARG A 54 -36.71 4.35 4.69
N ALA A 55 -36.45 3.95 5.94
CA ALA A 55 -37.50 3.53 6.84
C ALA A 55 -38.55 4.65 6.95
N ALA A 56 -39.79 4.34 6.66
CA ALA A 56 -40.91 5.26 6.84
C ALA A 56 -40.97 5.67 8.31
N PRO A 57 -41.22 6.95 8.64
CA PRO A 57 -41.36 7.37 10.03
C PRO A 57 -42.57 6.68 10.64
N ALA A 58 -42.40 6.06 11.79
CA ALA A 58 -43.45 5.47 12.56
C ALA A 58 -44.44 6.57 12.99
N PRO A 59 -45.78 6.30 12.99
CA PRO A 59 -46.77 7.28 13.40
C PRO A 59 -46.62 7.61 14.88
N VAL A 60 -46.46 8.90 15.18
CA VAL A 60 -46.44 9.43 16.54
C VAL A 60 -47.86 9.39 17.10
N THR A 61 -48.13 8.50 18.01
CA THR A 61 -49.36 8.49 18.81
C THR A 61 -49.23 9.56 19.90
N VAL A 62 -49.97 10.63 19.75
CA VAL A 62 -50.14 11.67 20.78
C VAL A 62 -51.14 11.16 21.82
N THR A 63 -50.64 10.79 22.99
CA THR A 63 -51.49 10.55 24.15
C THR A 63 -51.54 11.80 25.01
N LYS A 64 -52.74 12.40 25.14
CA LYS A 64 -53.01 13.51 26.04
C LYS A 64 -52.88 13.06 27.49
N GLY A 65 -52.00 13.76 28.22
CA GLY A 65 -51.78 13.52 29.62
C GLY A 65 -52.79 14.11 30.55
N SER A 66 -52.76 13.67 31.76
CA SER A 66 -53.46 14.28 32.89
C SER A 66 -52.45 14.75 33.91
N THR A 67 -52.62 15.95 34.34
CA THR A 67 -51.91 16.60 35.45
C THR A 67 -52.21 15.95 36.77
N SER A 68 -51.23 15.59 37.56
CA SER A 68 -51.34 15.57 39.03
C SER A 68 -50.00 15.97 39.67
N SER A 69 -50.13 16.97 40.48
CA SER A 69 -49.12 17.52 41.40
C SER A 69 -48.77 16.52 42.51
N GLY A 70 -47.49 16.34 42.80
CA GLY A 70 -47.04 15.55 43.94
C GLY A 70 -45.59 15.88 44.32
N SER A 71 -45.44 16.29 45.54
CA SER A 71 -44.34 16.90 46.24
C SER A 71 -42.99 16.23 46.12
N SER A 72 -41.97 17.06 46.02
CA SER A 72 -40.54 16.78 46.16
C SER A 72 -40.19 16.18 47.52
N SER A 73 -39.57 15.02 47.51
CA SER A 73 -38.67 14.56 48.59
C SER A 73 -37.26 14.41 48.04
N VAL A 74 -36.36 15.25 48.51
CA VAL A 74 -34.92 15.20 48.24
C VAL A 74 -34.36 14.01 49.00
N SER A 75 -34.00 12.94 48.28
CA SER A 75 -33.18 11.86 48.84
C SER A 75 -31.72 12.15 48.63
N VAL A 76 -31.01 12.42 49.72
CA VAL A 76 -29.56 12.56 49.80
C VAL A 76 -28.94 11.17 49.50
N PRO A 77 -27.98 11.01 48.59
CA PRO A 77 -27.32 9.72 48.37
C PRO A 77 -26.45 9.36 49.59
N VAL A 78 -26.75 8.22 50.19
CA VAL A 78 -25.92 7.57 51.23
C VAL A 78 -24.66 7.05 50.56
N VAL A 79 -23.51 7.58 50.94
CA VAL A 79 -22.20 7.06 50.56
C VAL A 79 -21.96 5.77 51.32
N GLN A 80 -22.01 4.62 50.67
CA GLN A 80 -21.54 3.36 51.20
C GLN A 80 -20.00 3.36 51.26
N GLN A 81 -19.44 3.31 52.47
CA GLN A 81 -17.99 3.09 52.67
C GLN A 81 -17.63 1.66 52.26
N VAL A 82 -16.72 1.56 51.29
CA VAL A 82 -16.07 0.27 50.95
C VAL A 82 -14.93 0.04 51.94
N PRO A 83 -14.92 -1.06 52.70
CA PRO A 83 -13.79 -1.36 53.61
C PRO A 83 -12.59 -1.85 52.77
N GLY A 84 -11.44 -1.17 52.87
CA GLY A 84 -10.16 -1.68 52.40
C GLY A 84 -9.42 -0.81 51.37
N ALA A 85 -9.73 0.48 51.22
CA ALA A 85 -8.89 1.37 50.43
C ALA A 85 -7.65 1.79 51.25
N ALA A 86 -6.48 1.31 50.85
CA ALA A 86 -5.21 1.80 51.34
C ALA A 86 -5.10 3.31 51.01
N THR A 87 -4.65 4.09 52.01
CA THR A 87 -4.35 5.51 51.87
C THR A 87 -3.44 5.76 50.65
N PRO A 88 -3.81 6.67 49.72
CA PRO A 88 -2.90 7.03 48.66
C PRO A 88 -1.68 7.73 49.23
N VAL A 89 -0.50 7.16 48.99
CA VAL A 89 0.78 7.83 49.18
C VAL A 89 0.79 9.04 48.26
N ALA A 90 0.91 10.21 48.80
CA ALA A 90 1.01 11.47 48.07
C ALA A 90 2.22 11.38 47.13
N ALA A 91 1.96 11.19 45.84
CA ALA A 91 2.96 11.36 44.78
C ALA A 91 3.35 12.84 44.78
N GLY A 92 4.63 13.13 45.05
CA GLY A 92 5.16 14.46 45.18
C GLY A 92 4.81 15.35 44.00
N LEU A 93 4.20 16.48 44.27
CA LEU A 93 3.94 17.55 43.31
C LEU A 93 5.27 18.06 42.74
N PRO A 94 5.32 18.42 41.44
CA PRO A 94 6.52 19.03 40.86
C PRO A 94 6.86 20.35 41.61
N ALA A 95 8.14 20.54 41.90
CA ALA A 95 8.61 21.73 42.59
C ALA A 95 8.25 23.01 41.78
N GLY A 96 7.42 23.90 42.39
CA GLY A 96 7.00 25.17 41.78
C GLY A 96 5.49 25.33 41.56
N VAL A 97 4.66 24.35 41.89
CA VAL A 97 3.20 24.49 41.80
C VAL A 97 2.67 25.08 43.14
N ARG A 98 2.07 26.28 43.10
CA ARG A 98 1.34 26.87 44.23
C ARG A 98 0.12 26.00 44.52
N ILE A 99 0.04 25.45 45.72
CA ILE A 99 -1.15 24.72 46.19
C ILE A 99 -2.27 25.76 46.42
N PRO A 100 -3.43 25.63 45.73
CA PRO A 100 -4.55 26.55 45.97
C PRO A 100 -5.08 26.42 47.38
N THR A 101 -5.61 27.53 47.92
CA THR A 101 -6.29 27.55 49.22
C THR A 101 -7.62 26.77 49.15
N LEU A 102 -8.17 26.42 50.32
CA LEU A 102 -9.44 25.67 50.38
C LEU A 102 -10.59 26.48 49.73
N GLN A 103 -10.60 27.79 49.86
CA GLN A 103 -11.56 28.70 49.21
C GLN A 103 -11.40 28.73 47.68
N GLU A 104 -10.17 28.65 47.16
CA GLU A 104 -9.91 28.58 45.73
C GLU A 104 -10.33 27.22 45.17
N LEU A 105 -10.14 26.10 45.93
CA LEU A 105 -10.59 24.76 45.58
C LEU A 105 -12.13 24.64 45.55
N GLU A 106 -12.84 25.28 46.50
CA GLU A 106 -14.29 25.30 46.54
C GLU A 106 -14.92 26.17 45.43
N ALA A 107 -14.19 27.14 44.90
CA ALA A 107 -14.60 28.01 43.81
C ALA A 107 -14.29 27.41 42.41
N MET A 108 -13.47 26.36 42.33
CA MET A 108 -13.09 25.69 41.09
C MET A 108 -14.23 24.84 40.54
N SER A 109 -14.38 24.84 39.24
CA SER A 109 -15.26 23.88 38.57
C SER A 109 -14.71 22.44 38.70
N PRO A 110 -15.55 21.41 38.61
CA PRO A 110 -15.10 20.02 38.62
C PRO A 110 -14.00 19.73 37.60
N ASP A 111 -14.07 20.35 36.41
CA ASP A 111 -13.08 20.25 35.36
C ASP A 111 -11.71 20.85 35.71
N GLU A 112 -11.69 21.96 36.42
CA GLU A 112 -10.46 22.60 36.90
C GLU A 112 -9.83 21.82 38.05
N LEU A 113 -10.67 21.24 38.92
CA LEU A 113 -10.23 20.39 40.02
C LEU A 113 -9.59 19.09 39.49
N ASP A 114 -10.21 18.46 38.50
CA ASP A 114 -9.68 17.27 37.83
C ASP A 114 -8.36 17.57 37.09
N ALA A 115 -8.24 18.73 36.47
CA ALA A 115 -7.00 19.19 35.85
C ALA A 115 -5.88 19.40 36.85
N LEU A 116 -6.21 20.01 38.01
CA LEU A 116 -5.28 20.26 39.10
C LEU A 116 -4.78 18.96 39.76
N LEU A 117 -5.68 18.02 39.94
CA LEU A 117 -5.38 16.68 40.51
C LEU A 117 -4.76 15.71 39.49
N GLY A 118 -4.59 16.13 38.25
CA GLY A 118 -4.08 15.25 37.18
C GLY A 118 -5.02 14.09 36.82
N LEU A 119 -6.29 14.19 37.19
CA LEU A 119 -7.33 13.20 36.93
C LEU A 119 -7.95 13.40 35.56
N LYS A 120 -7.77 14.56 34.94
CA LYS A 120 -8.26 14.84 33.59
C LYS A 120 -7.54 13.93 32.58
N PRO A 121 -8.25 13.10 31.82
CA PRO A 121 -7.59 12.30 30.80
C PRO A 121 -6.84 13.22 29.84
N ARG A 122 -5.60 12.87 29.51
CA ARG A 122 -4.69 13.68 28.65
C ARG A 122 -5.24 13.96 27.24
N SER A 123 -6.37 13.38 26.89
CA SER A 123 -7.12 13.66 25.65
C SER A 123 -8.62 13.61 25.96
N ASP A 124 -9.27 14.75 25.93
CA ASP A 124 -10.74 14.83 26.02
C ASP A 124 -11.35 14.53 24.65
N MET A 125 -11.40 13.24 24.32
CA MET A 125 -12.02 12.79 23.07
C MET A 125 -13.46 12.38 23.36
N PRO A 126 -14.46 13.05 22.74
CA PRO A 126 -15.87 12.67 22.90
C PRO A 126 -16.09 11.18 22.59
N PRO A 127 -16.93 10.47 23.34
CA PRO A 127 -17.16 9.03 23.12
C PRO A 127 -17.51 8.65 21.68
N ALA A 128 -18.26 9.51 20.98
CA ALA A 128 -18.63 9.30 19.58
C ALA A 128 -17.47 9.44 18.59
N ALA A 129 -16.37 10.12 18.98
CA ALA A 129 -15.19 10.29 18.15
C ALA A 129 -14.10 9.24 18.46
N ARG A 130 -14.27 8.42 19.49
CA ARG A 130 -13.31 7.37 19.86
C ARG A 130 -13.34 6.24 18.84
N ARG A 131 -12.15 5.83 18.38
CA ARG A 131 -12.00 4.71 17.45
C ARG A 131 -12.02 3.38 18.19
N SER A 132 -12.62 2.38 17.54
CA SER A 132 -12.64 1.02 18.09
C SER A 132 -11.24 0.40 17.99
N ARG A 133 -10.73 -0.10 19.12
CA ARG A 133 -9.48 -0.89 19.14
C ARG A 133 -9.68 -2.32 18.68
N LYS A 134 -10.92 -2.80 18.65
CA LYS A 134 -11.21 -4.21 18.35
C LYS A 134 -10.83 -4.59 16.93
N GLN A 135 -11.09 -3.69 15.98
CA GLN A 135 -10.88 -3.91 14.54
C GLN A 135 -10.09 -2.75 13.95
N VAL A 136 -8.80 -2.76 14.15
CA VAL A 136 -7.89 -1.78 13.55
C VAL A 136 -7.57 -2.18 12.12
N GLY A 137 -7.62 -1.22 11.18
CA GLY A 137 -7.27 -1.43 9.78
C GLY A 137 -8.02 -0.48 8.84
N VAL A 138 -7.61 -0.46 7.59
CA VAL A 138 -8.10 0.46 6.56
C VAL A 138 -9.22 -0.15 5.73
N LEU A 139 -9.06 -1.44 5.35
CA LEU A 139 -9.97 -2.15 4.45
C LEU A 139 -10.98 -2.97 5.23
N ALA A 140 -12.25 -2.61 5.14
CA ALA A 140 -13.34 -3.47 5.62
C ALA A 140 -13.55 -4.66 4.66
N ASP A 141 -14.22 -5.70 5.12
CA ASP A 141 -14.51 -6.90 4.33
C ASP A 141 -15.24 -6.55 3.01
N TYR A 142 -16.27 -5.72 3.08
CA TYR A 142 -17.04 -5.27 1.90
C TYR A 142 -16.25 -4.30 0.99
N GLU A 143 -15.09 -3.81 1.41
CA GLU A 143 -14.14 -2.99 0.62
C GLU A 143 -13.03 -3.84 0.00
N GLY A 144 -13.16 -5.15 0.05
CA GLY A 144 -12.15 -6.09 -0.43
C GLY A 144 -11.11 -6.49 0.62
N GLY A 145 -11.28 -6.11 1.89
CA GLY A 145 -10.49 -6.63 3.00
C GLY A 145 -10.74 -8.12 3.25
N LEU A 146 -10.00 -8.69 4.19
CA LEU A 146 -10.23 -10.06 4.65
C LEU A 146 -11.27 -10.06 5.79
N PRO A 147 -11.96 -11.21 6.05
CA PRO A 147 -12.96 -11.31 7.10
C PRO A 147 -12.40 -10.91 8.46
N ALA A 148 -13.08 -9.98 9.15
CA ALA A 148 -12.58 -9.36 10.37
C ALA A 148 -12.21 -10.38 11.46
N GLY A 149 -13.01 -11.41 11.65
CA GLY A 149 -12.82 -12.46 12.65
C GLY A 149 -11.81 -13.55 12.27
N ALA A 150 -11.16 -13.49 11.11
CA ALA A 150 -10.30 -14.56 10.60
C ALA A 150 -9.17 -14.97 11.59
N LEU A 151 -8.66 -14.04 12.38
CA LEU A 151 -7.58 -14.30 13.34
C LEU A 151 -8.05 -14.42 14.79
N ALA A 152 -9.33 -14.18 15.10
CA ALA A 152 -9.85 -14.09 16.45
C ALA A 152 -9.62 -15.36 17.31
N GLN A 153 -9.57 -16.53 16.67
CA GLN A 153 -9.34 -17.82 17.31
C GLN A 153 -7.87 -18.31 17.23
N GLN A 154 -6.98 -17.50 16.63
CA GLN A 154 -5.59 -17.89 16.46
C GLN A 154 -4.74 -17.46 17.66
N SER A 155 -3.70 -18.24 17.95
CA SER A 155 -2.71 -17.87 18.96
C SER A 155 -1.97 -16.60 18.55
N GLY A 156 -1.94 -15.60 19.42
CA GLY A 156 -1.17 -14.37 19.22
C GLY A 156 0.33 -14.61 19.02
N ALA A 157 0.87 -15.67 19.65
CA ALA A 157 2.28 -16.04 19.46
C ALA A 157 2.57 -16.52 18.02
N LEU A 158 1.67 -17.31 17.42
CA LEU A 158 1.81 -17.78 16.04
C LEU A 158 1.72 -16.61 15.07
N VAL A 159 0.71 -15.75 15.23
CA VAL A 159 0.51 -14.60 14.35
C VAL A 159 1.69 -13.62 14.46
N ARG A 160 2.16 -13.33 15.66
CA ARG A 160 3.37 -12.53 15.89
C ARG A 160 4.58 -13.12 15.18
N ALA A 161 4.81 -14.43 15.34
CA ALA A 161 5.93 -15.11 14.68
C ALA A 161 5.86 -15.02 13.15
N ALA A 162 4.65 -15.09 12.57
CA ALA A 162 4.46 -14.94 11.12
C ALA A 162 4.74 -13.49 10.65
N LEU A 163 4.32 -12.49 11.42
CA LEU A 163 4.56 -11.06 11.10
C LEU A 163 6.02 -10.67 11.29
N ASP A 164 6.65 -11.06 12.40
CA ASP A 164 8.03 -10.71 12.72
C ASP A 164 9.04 -11.51 11.86
N GLY A 165 8.67 -12.75 11.47
CA GLY A 165 9.45 -13.60 10.58
C GLY A 165 9.50 -13.10 9.14
N ASN A 166 8.60 -12.19 8.73
CA ASN A 166 8.59 -11.62 7.40
C ASN A 166 9.53 -10.41 7.30
N LYS A 167 10.49 -10.47 6.35
CA LYS A 167 11.49 -9.40 6.13
C LYS A 167 10.95 -8.25 5.25
N GLY A 168 9.78 -8.42 4.65
CA GLY A 168 9.12 -7.40 3.83
C GLY A 168 9.41 -7.48 2.34
N GLN A 169 10.53 -8.04 1.92
CA GLN A 169 10.85 -8.21 0.50
C GLN A 169 10.34 -9.57 0.00
N LEU A 170 9.49 -9.54 -1.03
CA LEU A 170 8.87 -10.73 -1.61
C LEU A 170 9.29 -10.89 -3.07
N VAL A 171 9.47 -12.13 -3.51
CA VAL A 171 9.81 -12.47 -4.89
C VAL A 171 8.67 -12.15 -5.87
N SER A 172 7.42 -12.27 -5.39
CA SER A 172 6.21 -12.07 -6.18
C SER A 172 5.60 -10.69 -5.94
N ARG A 173 5.37 -9.95 -7.02
CA ARG A 173 4.56 -8.72 -7.03
C ARG A 173 3.14 -8.99 -6.52
N TRP A 174 2.50 -10.06 -7.01
CA TRP A 174 1.16 -10.43 -6.58
C TRP A 174 1.11 -10.90 -5.13
N GLY A 175 2.14 -11.58 -4.68
CA GLY A 175 2.32 -11.92 -3.26
C GLY A 175 2.43 -10.69 -2.37
N HIS A 176 3.15 -9.67 -2.82
CA HIS A 176 3.25 -8.38 -2.14
C HIS A 176 1.89 -7.67 -2.03
N ILE A 177 1.16 -7.56 -3.16
CA ILE A 177 -0.18 -6.95 -3.20
C ILE A 177 -1.15 -7.69 -2.26
N LEU A 178 -1.13 -9.02 -2.26
CA LEU A 178 -1.93 -9.86 -1.38
C LEU A 178 -1.60 -9.60 0.10
N LEU A 179 -0.31 -9.61 0.45
CA LEU A 179 0.12 -9.40 1.83
C LEU A 179 -0.21 -7.99 2.32
N ARG A 180 0.00 -6.95 1.50
CA ARG A 180 -0.44 -5.57 1.80
C ARG A 180 -1.94 -5.53 2.11
N ARG A 181 -2.78 -6.14 1.25
CA ARG A 181 -4.23 -6.21 1.46
C ARG A 181 -4.58 -6.89 2.79
N ALA A 182 -3.94 -8.01 3.09
CA ALA A 182 -4.16 -8.73 4.35
C ALA A 182 -3.76 -7.90 5.58
N LEU A 183 -2.60 -7.22 5.51
CA LEU A 183 -2.11 -6.36 6.59
C LEU A 183 -2.98 -5.12 6.80
N ALA A 184 -3.52 -4.55 5.72
CA ALA A 184 -4.38 -3.36 5.76
C ALA A 184 -5.83 -3.67 6.15
N SER A 185 -6.25 -4.94 6.16
CA SER A 185 -7.61 -5.35 6.50
C SER A 185 -7.97 -5.04 7.97
N ARG A 186 -9.26 -4.75 8.22
CA ARG A 186 -9.82 -4.54 9.56
C ARG A 186 -9.99 -5.88 10.27
N LEU A 187 -8.96 -6.31 10.99
CA LEU A 187 -8.91 -7.61 11.64
C LEU A 187 -9.02 -7.50 13.16
N ASP A 188 -9.76 -8.42 13.76
CA ASP A 188 -9.74 -8.66 15.21
C ASP A 188 -8.35 -9.14 15.62
N ALA A 189 -7.87 -8.68 16.78
CA ALA A 189 -6.60 -9.15 17.30
C ALA A 189 -6.68 -10.64 17.69
N PRO A 190 -5.62 -11.41 17.43
CA PRO A 190 -5.56 -12.82 17.82
C PRO A 190 -5.55 -12.98 19.34
N GLN A 191 -5.89 -14.19 19.82
CA GLN A 191 -5.97 -14.48 21.25
C GLN A 191 -4.64 -14.20 21.97
N GLY A 192 -4.74 -13.50 23.12
CA GLY A 192 -3.59 -13.17 23.95
C GLY A 192 -2.69 -12.06 23.39
N MET A 193 -3.11 -11.35 22.32
CA MET A 193 -2.38 -10.21 21.77
C MET A 193 -3.15 -8.90 21.99
N ASN A 194 -2.47 -7.88 22.52
CA ASN A 194 -3.06 -6.54 22.63
C ASN A 194 -3.38 -6.01 21.22
N PRO A 195 -4.59 -5.49 20.97
CA PRO A 195 -4.95 -4.96 19.65
C PRO A 195 -4.02 -3.86 19.11
N ALA A 196 -3.50 -2.99 19.98
CA ALA A 196 -2.54 -1.97 19.58
C ALA A 196 -1.17 -2.58 19.20
N ASP A 197 -0.72 -3.65 19.89
CA ASP A 197 0.51 -4.37 19.52
C ASP A 197 0.34 -5.17 18.23
N PHE A 198 -0.87 -5.68 17.96
CA PHE A 198 -1.18 -6.30 16.68
C PHE A 198 -1.15 -5.29 15.55
N ALA A 199 -1.73 -4.10 15.75
CA ALA A 199 -1.62 -3.00 14.79
C ALA A 199 -0.15 -2.59 14.56
N ALA A 200 0.65 -2.51 15.64
CA ALA A 200 2.07 -2.21 15.57
C ALA A 200 2.86 -3.20 14.72
N SER A 201 2.66 -4.51 14.93
CA SER A 201 3.35 -5.55 14.16
C SER A 201 3.00 -5.50 12.66
N ARG A 202 1.73 -5.21 12.32
CA ARG A 202 1.28 -5.04 10.93
C ARG A 202 1.87 -3.78 10.30
N ALA A 203 1.82 -2.64 10.99
CA ALA A 203 2.40 -1.38 10.52
C ALA A 203 3.91 -1.51 10.31
N ALA A 204 4.62 -2.13 11.24
CA ALA A 204 6.06 -2.37 11.12
C ALA A 204 6.40 -3.27 9.92
N LEU A 205 5.59 -4.29 9.62
CA LEU A 205 5.77 -5.11 8.42
C LEU A 205 5.48 -4.31 7.15
N LEU A 206 4.42 -3.50 7.10
CA LEU A 206 4.13 -2.62 5.97
C LEU A 206 5.28 -1.65 5.68
N VAL A 207 5.90 -1.06 6.71
CA VAL A 207 7.10 -0.22 6.52
C VAL A 207 8.26 -1.03 5.92
N ARG A 208 8.49 -2.27 6.40
CA ARG A 208 9.51 -3.15 5.82
C ARG A 208 9.22 -3.50 4.35
N MET A 209 7.95 -3.59 3.98
CA MET A 209 7.50 -3.82 2.61
C MET A 209 7.59 -2.57 1.72
N GLY A 210 7.80 -1.37 2.28
CA GLY A 210 7.78 -0.12 1.54
C GLY A 210 6.38 0.50 1.41
N GLU A 211 5.40 0.00 2.14
CA GLU A 211 4.00 0.44 2.14
C GLU A 211 3.75 1.47 3.25
N GLY A 212 4.49 2.60 3.18
CA GLY A 212 4.47 3.64 4.22
C GLY A 212 3.09 4.25 4.44
N ASP A 213 2.34 4.53 3.37
CA ASP A 213 1.00 5.12 3.47
C ASP A 213 0.01 4.18 4.17
N ALA A 214 0.05 2.89 3.85
CA ALA A 214 -0.77 1.88 4.52
C ALA A 214 -0.37 1.72 5.99
N ALA A 215 0.92 1.74 6.30
CA ALA A 215 1.42 1.70 7.67
C ALA A 215 0.95 2.91 8.46
N ARG A 216 1.07 4.12 7.88
CA ARG A 216 0.60 5.37 8.47
C ARG A 216 -0.91 5.34 8.73
N ALA A 217 -1.70 4.85 7.79
CA ALA A 217 -3.13 4.74 7.95
C ALA A 217 -3.53 3.80 9.10
N ILE A 218 -2.82 2.67 9.28
CA ILE A 218 -3.04 1.75 10.41
C ILE A 218 -2.74 2.41 11.75
N VAL A 219 -1.60 3.11 11.89
CA VAL A 219 -1.26 3.76 13.15
C VAL A 219 -2.20 4.91 13.47
N GLN A 220 -2.70 5.62 12.45
CA GLN A 220 -3.70 6.68 12.59
C GLN A 220 -5.10 6.15 12.96
N ASP A 221 -5.39 4.87 12.71
CA ASP A 221 -6.67 4.26 13.09
C ASP A 221 -6.75 3.90 14.58
N VAL A 222 -5.69 4.13 15.34
CA VAL A 222 -5.65 3.98 16.81
C VAL A 222 -5.54 5.36 17.44
N ASP A 223 -6.40 5.65 18.43
CA ASP A 223 -6.33 6.91 19.19
C ASP A 223 -4.99 7.03 19.93
N ALA A 224 -4.37 8.21 19.89
CA ALA A 224 -3.04 8.46 20.45
C ALA A 224 -2.91 8.07 21.94
N GLY A 225 -3.99 8.20 22.72
CA GLY A 225 -4.04 7.77 24.13
C GLY A 225 -3.97 6.24 24.35
N ASN A 226 -4.17 5.46 23.28
CA ASN A 226 -4.15 4.00 23.33
C ASN A 226 -2.84 3.39 22.77
N TYR A 227 -1.85 4.21 22.43
CA TYR A 227 -0.58 3.74 21.89
C TYR A 227 0.21 2.99 22.96
N THR A 228 0.70 1.82 22.58
CA THR A 228 1.74 1.08 23.30
C THR A 228 3.12 1.53 22.84
N ASP A 229 4.19 1.12 23.52
CA ASP A 229 5.57 1.41 23.10
C ASP A 229 5.87 0.83 21.70
N SER A 230 5.32 -0.34 21.38
CA SER A 230 5.47 -0.98 20.07
C SER A 230 4.76 -0.19 18.98
N LEU A 231 3.52 0.29 19.24
CA LEU A 231 2.78 1.10 18.28
C LEU A 231 3.42 2.47 18.09
N THR A 232 3.96 3.07 19.17
CA THR A 232 4.70 4.34 19.09
C THR A 232 5.93 4.20 18.18
N ARG A 233 6.70 3.11 18.30
CA ARG A 233 7.85 2.86 17.41
C ARG A 233 7.41 2.66 15.97
N ALA A 234 6.38 1.84 15.72
CA ALA A 234 5.86 1.63 14.38
C ALA A 234 5.32 2.93 13.74
N ALA A 235 4.71 3.82 14.54
CA ALA A 235 4.27 5.13 14.09
C ALA A 235 5.46 6.02 13.70
N ILE A 236 6.49 6.10 14.53
CA ILE A 236 7.74 6.82 14.22
C ILE A 236 8.29 6.37 12.87
N ASP A 237 8.42 5.05 12.66
CA ASP A 237 8.94 4.50 11.42
C ASP A 237 8.04 4.80 10.21
N ALA A 238 6.71 4.73 10.37
CA ALA A 238 5.75 5.04 9.31
C ALA A 238 5.76 6.53 8.92
N TYR A 239 5.81 7.42 9.90
CA TYR A 239 5.88 8.86 9.65
C TYR A 239 7.24 9.28 9.06
N ALA A 240 8.34 8.68 9.51
CA ALA A 240 9.65 8.90 8.91
C ALA A 240 9.69 8.39 7.45
N PHE A 241 9.09 7.23 7.16
CA PHE A 241 9.03 6.70 5.80
C PHE A 241 8.26 7.61 4.83
N THR A 242 7.16 8.20 5.29
CA THR A 242 6.33 9.12 4.49
C THR A 242 6.79 10.57 4.54
N ALA A 243 7.90 10.86 5.26
CA ALA A 243 8.40 12.22 5.53
C ALA A 243 7.36 13.18 6.16
N ASP A 244 6.33 12.63 6.80
CA ASP A 244 5.30 13.38 7.54
C ASP A 244 5.71 13.54 9.01
N ILE A 245 6.73 14.35 9.24
CA ILE A 245 7.34 14.49 10.57
C ILE A 245 6.35 15.09 11.58
N THR A 246 5.48 16.00 11.14
CA THR A 246 4.46 16.60 12.02
C THR A 246 3.34 15.64 12.38
N GLY A 247 3.11 14.60 11.59
CA GLY A 247 2.08 13.58 11.83
C GLY A 247 2.25 12.83 13.16
N ILE A 248 3.49 12.72 13.69
CA ILE A 248 3.74 12.08 14.98
C ILE A 248 3.42 13.00 16.19
N CYS A 249 3.25 14.30 15.98
CA CYS A 249 3.09 15.27 17.07
C CYS A 249 1.90 15.01 18.01
N PRO A 250 0.73 14.54 17.54
CA PRO A 250 -0.36 14.17 18.45
C PRO A 250 0.04 13.08 19.45
N VAL A 251 0.78 12.06 19.01
CA VAL A 251 1.27 10.99 19.87
C VAL A 251 2.30 11.52 20.88
N ILE A 252 3.22 12.36 20.41
CA ILE A 252 4.23 13.00 21.26
C ILE A 252 3.56 13.88 22.33
N SER A 253 2.54 14.64 21.98
CA SER A 253 1.80 15.50 22.92
C SER A 253 1.10 14.69 24.01
N VAL A 254 0.47 13.57 23.65
CA VAL A 254 -0.24 12.71 24.61
C VAL A 254 0.73 11.93 25.51
N GLN A 255 1.80 11.38 24.95
CA GLN A 255 2.76 10.56 25.71
C GLN A 255 3.82 11.39 26.46
N GLY A 256 4.05 12.62 26.05
CA GLY A 256 4.89 13.60 26.77
C GLY A 256 6.27 13.09 27.13
N GLY A 257 6.52 12.89 28.42
CA GLY A 257 7.81 12.47 28.97
C GLY A 257 8.01 10.95 29.08
N ALA A 258 7.20 10.13 28.44
CA ALA A 258 7.30 8.65 28.51
C ALA A 258 8.65 8.12 27.99
N ARG A 259 9.22 8.77 26.96
CA ARG A 259 10.55 8.47 26.42
C ARG A 259 11.51 9.64 26.70
N LYS A 260 12.80 9.31 26.93
CA LYS A 260 13.86 10.27 27.24
C LYS A 260 15.06 10.20 26.28
N ASP A 261 15.00 9.32 25.29
CA ASP A 261 16.05 9.15 24.29
C ASP A 261 16.20 10.40 23.38
N ALA A 262 17.32 10.48 22.69
CA ALA A 262 17.68 11.63 21.85
C ALA A 262 16.65 11.89 20.75
N GLU A 263 16.22 10.85 20.04
CA GLU A 263 15.22 10.91 18.97
C GLU A 263 13.91 11.57 19.48
N TRP A 264 13.37 11.04 20.57
CA TRP A 264 12.12 11.56 21.15
C TRP A 264 12.23 13.01 21.59
N ARG A 265 13.37 13.39 22.19
CA ARG A 265 13.63 14.76 22.62
C ARG A 265 13.68 15.73 21.43
N VAL A 266 14.35 15.36 20.35
CA VAL A 266 14.43 16.17 19.12
C VAL A 266 13.05 16.30 18.49
N LEU A 267 12.33 15.18 18.26
CA LEU A 267 10.99 15.20 17.67
C LEU A 267 10.01 16.02 18.49
N ARG A 268 10.05 15.90 19.81
CA ARG A 268 9.21 16.72 20.70
C ARG A 268 9.51 18.22 20.55
N THR A 269 10.78 18.58 20.42
CA THR A 269 11.18 19.98 20.22
C THR A 269 10.75 20.48 18.83
N VAL A 270 10.86 19.64 17.79
CA VAL A 270 10.32 19.95 16.46
C VAL A 270 8.81 20.20 16.54
N CYS A 271 8.05 19.31 17.23
CA CYS A 271 6.61 19.49 17.40
C CYS A 271 6.25 20.80 18.14
N GLN A 272 7.03 21.20 19.15
CA GLN A 272 6.84 22.49 19.83
C GLN A 272 6.96 23.67 18.87
N ALA A 273 7.92 23.62 17.92
CA ALA A 273 8.05 24.67 16.90
C ALA A 273 6.76 24.84 16.08
N PHE A 274 6.13 23.73 15.66
CA PHE A 274 4.88 23.73 14.89
C PHE A 274 3.62 24.06 15.73
N GLN A 275 3.71 23.96 17.05
CA GLN A 275 2.65 24.37 17.99
C GLN A 275 2.67 25.87 18.32
N GLY A 276 3.61 26.64 17.75
CA GLY A 276 3.70 28.08 17.91
C GLY A 276 4.91 28.57 18.73
N ASP A 277 5.63 27.69 19.39
CA ASP A 277 6.79 28.01 20.24
C ASP A 277 8.12 27.99 19.46
N GLY A 278 8.14 28.46 18.22
CA GLY A 278 9.27 28.33 17.30
C GLY A 278 10.59 28.86 17.85
N ALA A 279 10.58 30.05 18.51
CA ALA A 279 11.81 30.65 19.05
C ALA A 279 12.40 29.79 20.20
N ALA A 280 11.55 29.33 21.12
CA ALA A 280 11.98 28.48 22.23
C ALA A 280 12.47 27.12 21.75
N ALA A 281 11.78 26.53 20.77
CA ALA A 281 12.17 25.27 20.16
C ALA A 281 13.53 25.38 19.46
N MET A 282 13.79 26.43 18.68
CA MET A 282 15.08 26.66 18.03
C MET A 282 16.21 26.82 19.05
N ALA A 283 16.01 27.61 20.10
CA ALA A 283 16.99 27.75 21.18
C ALA A 283 17.26 26.42 21.91
N GLN A 284 16.26 25.55 22.01
CA GLN A 284 16.42 24.19 22.57
C GLN A 284 17.19 23.26 21.64
N LEU A 285 16.93 23.29 20.32
CA LEU A 285 17.71 22.52 19.34
C LEU A 285 19.18 22.97 19.32
N ASP A 286 19.46 24.28 19.41
CA ASP A 286 20.82 24.80 19.50
C ASP A 286 21.56 24.27 20.75
N ARG A 287 20.89 24.24 21.91
CA ARG A 287 21.48 23.64 23.13
C ARG A 287 21.74 22.11 22.97
N MET A 288 20.82 21.40 22.33
CA MET A 288 20.97 19.97 22.07
C MET A 288 22.14 19.70 21.11
N GLN A 289 22.33 20.53 20.10
CA GLN A 289 23.48 20.45 19.18
C GLN A 289 24.79 20.67 19.91
N GLY A 290 24.90 21.74 20.74
CA GLY A 290 26.06 22.00 21.57
C GLY A 290 26.37 20.85 22.54
N GLY A 291 25.36 20.18 23.04
CA GLY A 291 25.46 18.98 23.88
C GLY A 291 25.69 17.67 23.13
N LYS A 292 25.80 17.68 21.81
CA LYS A 292 25.96 16.49 20.93
C LYS A 292 24.94 15.40 21.20
N VAL A 293 23.67 15.78 21.39
CA VAL A 293 22.58 14.88 21.74
C VAL A 293 22.25 13.90 20.60
N TRP A 294 22.42 14.34 19.37
CA TRP A 294 22.20 13.57 18.14
C TRP A 294 23.31 13.87 17.14
N PRO A 295 23.53 13.06 16.07
CA PRO A 295 24.53 13.37 15.04
C PRO A 295 24.31 14.78 14.47
N GLU A 296 25.41 15.46 14.17
CA GLU A 296 25.39 16.87 13.76
C GLU A 296 24.50 17.13 12.55
N ILE A 297 24.63 16.30 11.51
CA ILE A 297 23.79 16.37 10.31
C ILE A 297 22.30 16.27 10.64
N ASP A 298 21.92 15.36 11.54
CA ASP A 298 20.53 15.15 11.91
C ASP A 298 19.97 16.34 12.72
N MET A 299 20.83 16.98 13.54
CA MET A 299 20.47 18.21 14.25
C MET A 299 20.29 19.40 13.30
N LEU A 300 21.18 19.55 12.31
CA LEU A 300 21.07 20.61 11.28
C LEU A 300 19.79 20.45 10.46
N LEU A 301 19.47 19.22 10.05
CA LEU A 301 18.25 18.91 9.32
C LEU A 301 16.99 19.17 10.17
N ALA A 302 16.99 18.79 11.46
CA ALA A 302 15.89 19.06 12.38
C ALA A 302 15.69 20.57 12.61
N GLN A 303 16.79 21.35 12.75
CA GLN A 303 16.74 22.80 12.85
C GLN A 303 16.19 23.44 11.56
N LYS A 304 16.63 22.98 10.39
CA LYS A 304 16.10 23.45 9.11
C LYS A 304 14.60 23.21 9.00
N TYR A 305 14.15 22.02 9.37
CA TYR A 305 12.72 21.67 9.35
C TYR A 305 11.92 22.49 10.38
N ALA A 306 12.36 22.56 11.62
CA ALA A 306 11.71 23.36 12.67
C ALA A 306 11.69 24.85 12.33
N GLY A 307 12.72 25.36 11.67
CA GLY A 307 12.80 26.75 11.22
C GLY A 307 11.74 27.13 10.16
N ALA A 308 11.12 26.16 9.49
CA ALA A 308 10.00 26.39 8.59
C ALA A 308 8.67 26.64 9.34
N ALA A 309 8.59 26.31 10.61
CA ALA A 309 7.41 26.41 11.46
C ALA A 309 7.12 27.83 11.96
N GLY A 310 7.01 28.82 11.10
CA GLY A 310 6.59 30.17 11.55
C GLY A 310 7.57 31.29 11.26
N LYS A 311 7.55 32.34 12.11
CA LYS A 311 8.30 33.58 11.85
C LYS A 311 9.81 33.51 12.16
N ALA A 312 10.28 32.47 12.84
CA ALA A 312 11.67 32.29 13.25
C ALA A 312 12.54 31.62 12.16
N ARG A 313 12.35 32.01 10.89
CA ARG A 313 13.14 31.48 9.77
C ARG A 313 14.62 31.82 9.98
N ARG A 314 15.42 30.76 10.08
CA ARG A 314 16.87 30.86 10.14
C ARG A 314 17.46 30.09 8.97
N ALA A 315 18.46 30.65 8.31
CA ALA A 315 19.25 29.91 7.33
C ALA A 315 20.08 28.85 8.06
N VAL A 316 19.90 27.58 7.66
CA VAL A 316 20.69 26.46 8.14
C VAL A 316 21.40 25.83 6.93
N THR A 317 22.72 25.88 6.94
CA THR A 317 23.56 25.20 5.95
C THR A 317 23.65 23.73 6.33
N ILE A 318 23.37 22.85 5.38
CA ILE A 318 23.44 21.41 5.59
C ILE A 318 24.79 20.91 5.08
N GLU A 319 25.60 20.38 5.96
CA GLU A 319 26.93 19.86 5.67
C GLU A 319 26.89 18.34 5.70
N TRP A 320 27.27 17.73 4.57
CA TRP A 320 27.25 16.28 4.39
C TRP A 320 28.64 15.63 4.58
N ASP A 321 29.65 16.43 4.89
CA ASP A 321 31.02 15.95 5.07
C ASP A 321 31.09 14.96 6.24
N GLY A 322 31.73 13.82 6.01
CA GLY A 322 31.85 12.76 7.01
C GLY A 322 30.59 11.92 7.25
N VAL A 323 29.50 12.17 6.52
CA VAL A 323 28.29 11.35 6.60
C VAL A 323 28.44 10.09 5.73
N SER A 324 28.44 8.90 6.35
CA SER A 324 28.70 7.63 5.68
C SER A 324 27.45 6.82 5.34
N GLU A 325 26.31 7.10 5.97
CA GLU A 325 25.08 6.33 5.78
C GLU A 325 23.82 7.21 5.78
N MET A 326 22.77 6.72 5.10
CA MET A 326 21.43 7.31 5.13
C MET A 326 20.59 6.62 6.19
N THR A 327 20.08 7.39 7.17
CA THR A 327 19.14 6.89 8.18
C THR A 327 17.70 7.30 7.82
N PRO A 328 16.66 6.65 8.37
CA PRO A 328 15.27 7.01 8.10
C PRO A 328 14.95 8.48 8.38
N TRP A 329 15.39 9.03 9.51
CA TRP A 329 15.15 10.44 9.86
C TRP A 329 15.96 11.40 9.01
N ARG A 330 17.20 11.07 8.72
CA ARG A 330 18.06 11.86 7.84
C ARG A 330 17.44 12.01 6.47
N TYR A 331 16.95 10.90 5.92
CA TYR A 331 16.20 10.92 4.67
C TYR A 331 14.90 11.73 4.78
N ALA A 332 14.07 11.44 5.80
CA ALA A 332 12.79 12.10 6.02
C ALA A 332 12.91 13.62 6.13
N PHE A 333 13.82 14.12 6.98
CA PHE A 333 14.06 15.56 7.11
C PHE A 333 14.61 16.18 5.82
N THR A 334 15.48 15.48 5.10
CA THR A 334 16.04 15.97 3.84
C THR A 334 14.93 16.22 2.82
N ILE A 335 14.13 15.22 2.50
CA ILE A 335 13.05 15.40 1.51
C ILE A 335 11.93 16.30 2.00
N ALA A 336 11.59 16.28 3.30
CA ALA A 336 10.58 17.16 3.87
C ALA A 336 10.98 18.65 3.85
N THR A 337 12.28 18.95 3.76
CA THR A 337 12.79 20.32 3.60
C THR A 337 13.06 20.72 2.15
N GLY A 338 12.67 19.87 1.18
CA GLY A 338 12.88 20.12 -0.25
C GLY A 338 14.34 19.99 -0.70
N LEU A 339 15.16 19.29 0.09
CA LEU A 339 16.55 19.00 -0.28
C LEU A 339 16.64 17.65 -0.98
N GLU A 340 17.64 17.50 -1.85
CA GLU A 340 17.98 16.22 -2.45
C GLU A 340 19.05 15.51 -1.61
N PRO A 341 18.88 14.22 -1.29
CA PRO A 341 19.92 13.45 -0.63
C PRO A 341 21.13 13.28 -1.54
N PRO A 342 22.37 13.32 -1.00
CA PRO A 342 23.57 13.11 -1.81
C PRO A 342 23.54 11.77 -2.56
N ALA A 343 23.75 11.79 -3.87
CA ALA A 343 23.73 10.58 -4.72
C ALA A 343 24.70 9.50 -4.25
N ALA A 344 25.82 9.88 -3.66
CA ALA A 344 26.81 8.95 -3.10
C ALA A 344 26.22 8.10 -1.95
N LEU A 345 25.43 8.72 -1.07
CA LEU A 345 24.75 8.03 0.03
C LEU A 345 23.59 7.16 -0.47
N MET A 346 22.92 7.58 -1.54
CA MET A 346 21.77 6.84 -2.09
C MET A 346 22.19 5.60 -2.89
N ARG A 347 23.39 5.58 -3.50
CA ARG A 347 23.88 4.41 -4.25
C ARG A 347 24.00 3.13 -3.42
N GLY A 348 24.32 3.24 -2.15
CA GLY A 348 24.43 2.11 -1.21
C GLY A 348 23.22 1.95 -0.29
N ALA A 349 22.21 2.81 -0.44
CA ALA A 349 21.07 2.83 0.43
C ALA A 349 20.07 1.70 0.11
N ALA A 350 19.34 1.24 1.13
CA ALA A 350 18.31 0.22 0.97
C ALA A 350 17.18 0.69 0.04
N ASP A 351 16.55 -0.24 -0.69
CA ASP A 351 15.43 0.02 -1.62
C ASP A 351 14.25 0.78 -0.97
N ARG A 352 14.12 0.72 0.36
CA ARG A 352 13.10 1.47 1.10
C ARG A 352 13.08 2.98 0.80
N TYR A 353 14.25 3.58 0.57
CA TYR A 353 14.34 5.01 0.25
C TYR A 353 13.89 5.29 -1.19
N ALA A 354 14.15 4.38 -2.12
CA ALA A 354 13.60 4.45 -3.47
C ALA A 354 12.07 4.32 -3.47
N TYR A 355 11.53 3.43 -2.65
CA TYR A 355 10.08 3.30 -2.46
C TYR A 355 9.46 4.57 -1.87
N SER A 356 10.09 5.12 -0.83
CA SER A 356 9.66 6.40 -0.24
C SER A 356 9.71 7.54 -1.26
N ALA A 357 10.79 7.66 -2.05
CA ALA A 357 10.91 8.65 -3.11
C ALA A 357 9.79 8.54 -4.15
N ALA A 358 9.47 7.33 -4.60
CA ALA A 358 8.41 7.10 -5.59
C ALA A 358 7.04 7.60 -5.14
N LEU A 359 6.76 7.52 -3.84
CA LEU A 359 5.47 7.88 -3.23
C LEU A 359 5.42 9.34 -2.75
N ALA A 360 6.56 9.98 -2.51
CA ALA A 360 6.64 11.31 -1.90
C ALA A 360 6.40 12.44 -2.92
N PRO A 361 5.28 13.19 -2.85
CA PRO A 361 4.94 14.20 -3.86
C PRO A 361 5.90 15.40 -3.87
N MET A 362 6.67 15.62 -2.79
CA MET A 362 7.67 16.70 -2.70
C MET A 362 9.00 16.37 -3.39
N VAL A 363 9.21 15.12 -3.80
CA VAL A 363 10.42 14.69 -4.51
C VAL A 363 10.27 15.01 -5.99
N PRO A 364 11.34 15.50 -6.69
CA PRO A 364 11.31 15.78 -8.12
C PRO A 364 10.85 14.58 -8.96
N LEU A 365 10.13 14.82 -10.05
CA LEU A 365 9.51 13.77 -10.88
C LEU A 365 10.53 12.73 -11.38
N THR A 366 11.72 13.15 -11.76
CA THR A 366 12.79 12.27 -12.25
C THR A 366 13.28 11.31 -11.17
N ALA A 367 13.48 11.82 -9.95
CA ALA A 367 13.88 10.99 -8.80
C ALA A 367 12.74 10.07 -8.35
N ARG A 368 11.48 10.53 -8.44
CA ARG A 368 10.29 9.67 -8.23
C ARG A 368 10.23 8.55 -9.26
N ALA A 369 10.51 8.85 -10.54
CA ALA A 369 10.50 7.85 -11.61
C ALA A 369 11.59 6.79 -11.45
N GLU A 370 12.78 7.17 -10.99
CA GLU A 370 13.84 6.21 -10.63
C GLU A 370 13.40 5.26 -9.51
N GLY A 371 12.78 5.80 -8.47
CA GLY A 371 12.19 5.01 -7.38
C GLY A 371 11.02 4.14 -7.84
N ALA A 372 10.21 4.65 -8.75
CA ALA A 372 9.02 3.99 -9.27
C ALA A 372 9.35 2.70 -10.03
N ASP A 373 10.46 2.63 -10.74
CA ASP A 373 10.91 1.39 -11.40
C ASP A 373 11.14 0.25 -10.39
N LYS A 374 11.66 0.54 -9.21
CA LYS A 374 11.81 -0.45 -8.14
C LYS A 374 10.46 -0.76 -7.46
N ALA A 375 9.67 0.26 -7.18
CA ALA A 375 8.39 0.17 -6.48
C ALA A 375 7.33 -0.59 -7.30
N ALA A 376 7.26 -0.39 -8.62
CA ALA A 376 6.35 -1.09 -9.49
C ALA A 376 6.68 -2.58 -9.58
N ALA A 377 7.95 -2.94 -9.76
CA ALA A 377 8.37 -4.34 -9.79
C ALA A 377 8.06 -5.08 -8.48
N ALA A 378 8.15 -4.38 -7.35
CA ALA A 378 7.83 -4.93 -6.03
C ALA A 378 6.32 -5.09 -5.76
N GLY A 379 5.44 -4.32 -6.41
CA GLY A 379 3.99 -4.34 -6.16
C GLY A 379 3.46 -3.12 -5.40
N ILE A 380 4.31 -2.15 -5.09
CA ILE A 380 3.96 -0.93 -4.36
C ILE A 380 3.18 0.02 -5.26
N LEU A 381 3.64 0.24 -6.49
CA LEU A 381 2.94 1.07 -7.47
C LEU A 381 2.10 0.24 -8.45
N SER A 382 0.92 0.74 -8.78
CA SER A 382 0.07 0.21 -9.84
C SER A 382 0.55 0.66 -11.22
N SER A 383 0.08 -0.01 -12.28
CA SER A 383 0.29 0.43 -13.66
C SER A 383 -0.25 1.85 -13.89
N ALA A 384 -1.45 2.16 -13.38
CA ALA A 384 -2.05 3.49 -13.49
C ALA A 384 -1.17 4.57 -12.85
N ALA A 385 -0.68 4.35 -11.61
CA ALA A 385 0.20 5.30 -10.93
C ALA A 385 1.52 5.52 -11.68
N MET A 386 2.05 4.48 -12.34
CA MET A 386 3.22 4.61 -13.20
C MET A 386 2.92 5.46 -14.44
N VAL A 387 1.79 5.21 -15.11
CA VAL A 387 1.36 6.00 -16.29
C VAL A 387 1.16 7.46 -15.90
N ASP A 388 0.51 7.74 -14.76
CA ASP A 388 0.31 9.10 -14.27
C ASP A 388 1.64 9.83 -14.02
N LEU A 389 2.62 9.16 -13.42
CA LEU A 389 3.94 9.74 -13.18
C LEU A 389 4.67 10.06 -14.49
N TYR A 390 4.67 9.13 -15.44
CA TYR A 390 5.29 9.36 -16.76
C TYR A 390 4.56 10.41 -17.57
N SER A 391 3.23 10.52 -17.43
CA SER A 391 2.45 11.59 -18.07
C SER A 391 2.80 12.96 -17.51
N GLN A 392 3.06 13.06 -16.19
CA GLN A 392 3.55 14.31 -15.59
C GLN A 392 4.94 14.68 -16.11
N ILE A 393 5.85 13.71 -16.27
CA ILE A 393 7.17 13.94 -16.87
C ILE A 393 7.04 14.43 -18.31
N TYR A 394 6.18 13.80 -19.11
CA TYR A 394 5.92 14.20 -20.51
C TYR A 394 5.42 15.64 -20.62
N ALA A 395 4.62 16.09 -19.66
CA ALA A 395 4.04 17.44 -19.64
C ALA A 395 5.03 18.55 -19.19
N GLN A 396 6.21 18.18 -18.67
CA GLN A 396 7.21 19.15 -18.19
C GLN A 396 8.24 19.42 -19.27
N GLU A 397 8.23 20.64 -19.83
CA GLU A 397 9.13 21.06 -20.92
C GLU A 397 10.60 21.18 -20.49
N ASP A 398 10.87 21.37 -19.20
CA ASP A 398 12.20 21.49 -18.62
C ASP A 398 12.87 20.13 -18.35
N ILE A 399 12.12 19.03 -18.37
CA ILE A 399 12.70 17.68 -18.27
C ILE A 399 13.14 17.23 -19.66
N THR A 400 14.44 16.98 -19.81
CA THR A 400 15.07 16.53 -21.06
C THR A 400 15.85 15.24 -20.86
N GLY A 401 16.28 14.61 -21.98
CA GLY A 401 17.06 13.38 -21.99
C GLY A 401 16.24 12.12 -21.67
N ASP A 402 16.87 11.13 -21.09
CA ASP A 402 16.32 9.77 -20.91
C ASP A 402 14.88 9.70 -20.35
N TRP A 403 14.51 10.58 -19.43
CA TRP A 403 13.18 10.57 -18.84
C TRP A 403 12.12 11.14 -19.80
N SER A 404 12.46 12.22 -20.51
CA SER A 404 11.63 12.76 -21.58
C SER A 404 11.42 11.74 -22.70
N ASP A 405 12.51 11.10 -23.15
CA ASP A 405 12.48 10.10 -24.22
C ASP A 405 11.61 8.90 -23.84
N ARG A 406 11.77 8.38 -22.61
CA ARG A 406 10.93 7.28 -22.10
C ARG A 406 9.46 7.65 -21.97
N SER A 407 9.17 8.87 -21.52
CA SER A 407 7.78 9.34 -21.42
C SER A 407 7.14 9.52 -22.80
N SER A 408 7.92 9.94 -23.80
CA SER A 408 7.49 10.01 -25.20
C SER A 408 7.23 8.61 -25.77
N LEU A 409 8.14 7.65 -25.53
CA LEU A 409 7.92 6.24 -25.92
C LEU A 409 6.66 5.66 -25.28
N LEU A 410 6.38 5.99 -24.00
CA LEU A 410 5.14 5.54 -23.38
C LEU A 410 3.92 6.12 -24.10
N ARG A 411 3.93 7.42 -24.45
CA ARG A 411 2.87 8.02 -25.22
C ARG A 411 2.69 7.31 -26.58
N ASP A 412 3.78 7.02 -27.29
CA ASP A 412 3.75 6.32 -28.57
C ASP A 412 3.22 4.89 -28.46
N ALA A 413 3.48 4.21 -27.35
CA ALA A 413 2.86 2.90 -27.03
C ALA A 413 1.32 2.96 -26.97
N TYR A 414 0.74 4.12 -26.65
CA TYR A 414 -0.71 4.33 -26.62
C TYR A 414 -1.29 4.95 -27.91
N THR A 415 -0.54 5.84 -28.57
CA THR A 415 -1.03 6.72 -29.64
C THR A 415 -0.36 6.49 -30.99
N GLY A 416 0.60 5.57 -31.11
CA GLY A 416 1.25 5.23 -32.39
C GLY A 416 0.23 4.89 -33.47
N GLU A 417 0.47 5.38 -34.68
CA GLU A 417 -0.48 5.30 -35.79
C GLU A 417 -0.89 3.87 -36.12
N THR A 418 0.10 2.97 -36.17
CA THR A 418 -0.14 1.55 -36.47
C THR A 418 0.10 0.68 -35.25
N PRO A 419 -0.49 -0.53 -35.19
CA PRO A 419 -0.14 -1.51 -34.15
C PRO A 419 1.35 -1.84 -34.10
N ALA A 420 2.04 -1.83 -35.25
CA ALA A 420 3.48 -2.07 -35.32
C ALA A 420 4.28 -0.96 -34.62
N ASP A 421 3.90 0.32 -34.82
CA ASP A 421 4.54 1.45 -34.15
C ASP A 421 4.36 1.37 -32.62
N ARG A 422 3.15 1.05 -32.18
CA ARG A 422 2.86 0.85 -30.74
C ARG A 422 3.67 -0.30 -30.15
N MET A 423 3.76 -1.43 -30.87
CA MET A 423 4.56 -2.58 -30.41
C MET A 423 6.06 -2.23 -30.36
N ALA A 424 6.55 -1.48 -31.34
CA ALA A 424 7.94 -1.04 -31.35
C ALA A 424 8.26 -0.14 -30.12
N ALA A 425 7.36 0.79 -29.79
CA ALA A 425 7.52 1.64 -28.61
C ALA A 425 7.47 0.82 -27.29
N ILE A 426 6.55 -0.14 -27.18
CA ILE A 426 6.47 -1.08 -26.04
C ILE A 426 7.77 -1.87 -25.90
N SER A 427 8.27 -2.46 -26.99
CA SER A 427 9.51 -3.25 -26.98
C SER A 427 10.72 -2.43 -26.60
N GLN A 428 10.84 -1.19 -27.12
CA GLN A 428 11.93 -0.29 -26.74
C GLN A 428 11.93 0.05 -25.25
N LEU A 429 10.76 0.24 -24.64
CA LEU A 429 10.65 0.45 -23.21
C LEU A 429 11.13 -0.78 -22.42
N TRP A 430 10.82 -2.00 -22.84
CA TRP A 430 11.23 -3.23 -22.19
C TRP A 430 12.72 -3.50 -22.33
N ASP A 431 13.25 -3.37 -23.55
CA ASP A 431 14.64 -3.71 -23.88
C ASP A 431 15.64 -2.67 -23.35
N GLY A 432 15.20 -1.41 -23.21
CA GLY A 432 16.00 -0.36 -22.59
C GLY A 432 16.12 -0.43 -21.06
N ALA A 433 15.69 -1.53 -20.44
CA ALA A 433 15.57 -1.63 -18.98
C ALA A 433 16.87 -1.97 -18.23
N GLY A 434 17.92 -2.45 -18.88
CA GLY A 434 19.22 -2.73 -18.28
C GLY A 434 19.31 -3.95 -17.34
N ASN A 435 18.21 -4.36 -16.68
CA ASN A 435 18.15 -5.56 -15.85
C ASN A 435 16.72 -6.13 -15.77
N PRO A 436 16.55 -7.43 -15.42
CA PRO A 436 15.24 -8.11 -15.42
C PRO A 436 14.20 -7.47 -14.50
N ARG A 437 14.58 -6.91 -13.36
CA ARG A 437 13.65 -6.26 -12.42
C ARG A 437 13.08 -4.97 -13.01
N VAL A 438 13.91 -4.13 -13.62
CA VAL A 438 13.48 -2.91 -14.31
C VAL A 438 12.65 -3.26 -15.55
N ARG A 439 13.01 -4.32 -16.31
CA ARG A 439 12.21 -4.80 -17.43
C ARG A 439 10.79 -5.17 -16.99
N TYR A 440 10.65 -5.89 -15.89
CA TYR A 440 9.34 -6.22 -15.34
C TYR A 440 8.57 -4.98 -14.88
N SER A 441 9.24 -3.99 -14.29
CA SER A 441 8.62 -2.69 -13.98
C SER A 441 8.07 -2.00 -15.24
N ARG A 442 8.81 -2.05 -16.36
CA ARG A 442 8.35 -1.51 -17.65
C ARG A 442 7.19 -2.30 -18.22
N MET A 443 7.11 -3.61 -17.97
CA MET A 443 5.93 -4.42 -18.28
C MET A 443 4.72 -3.97 -17.46
N VAL A 444 4.89 -3.65 -16.16
CA VAL A 444 3.82 -3.06 -15.35
C VAL A 444 3.38 -1.71 -15.90
N LEU A 445 4.32 -0.84 -16.29
CA LEU A 445 4.04 0.47 -16.89
C LEU A 445 3.20 0.37 -18.17
N THR A 446 3.55 -0.57 -19.05
CA THR A 446 2.94 -0.72 -20.38
C THR A 446 1.73 -1.64 -20.43
N ALA A 447 1.24 -2.14 -19.28
CA ALA A 447 0.21 -3.18 -19.24
C ALA A 447 -1.09 -2.79 -19.97
N TYR A 448 -1.54 -1.54 -19.83
CA TYR A 448 -2.73 -1.06 -20.54
C TYR A 448 -2.47 -0.83 -22.03
N ALA A 449 -1.25 -0.44 -22.42
CA ALA A 449 -0.88 -0.34 -23.83
C ALA A 449 -0.86 -1.74 -24.46
N ALA A 450 -0.28 -2.73 -23.77
CA ALA A 450 -0.29 -4.14 -24.18
C ALA A 450 -1.72 -4.68 -24.34
N ALA A 451 -2.64 -4.33 -23.43
CA ALA A 451 -4.05 -4.74 -23.50
C ALA A 451 -4.81 -4.16 -24.72
N ARG A 452 -4.31 -3.09 -25.33
CA ARG A 452 -4.87 -2.46 -26.54
C ARG A 452 -4.28 -3.00 -27.83
N MET A 453 -3.28 -3.87 -27.75
CA MET A 453 -2.72 -4.53 -28.94
C MET A 453 -3.74 -5.47 -29.59
N PRO A 454 -3.87 -5.46 -30.91
CA PRO A 454 -4.68 -6.46 -31.60
C PRO A 454 -4.05 -7.85 -31.48
N VAL A 455 -4.90 -8.88 -31.47
CA VAL A 455 -4.46 -10.26 -31.46
C VAL A 455 -4.26 -10.69 -32.92
N GLU A 456 -3.03 -10.65 -33.39
CA GLU A 456 -2.64 -10.94 -34.78
C GLU A 456 -1.37 -11.81 -34.80
N ASP A 457 -1.22 -12.61 -35.85
CA ASP A 457 -0.06 -13.49 -36.03
C ASP A 457 1.26 -12.73 -36.10
N SER A 458 1.22 -11.47 -36.60
CA SER A 458 2.39 -10.59 -36.64
C SER A 458 3.02 -10.31 -35.28
N PHE A 459 2.27 -10.47 -34.17
CA PHE A 459 2.70 -10.26 -32.80
C PHE A 459 2.82 -11.57 -31.99
N ALA A 460 2.70 -12.74 -32.64
CA ALA A 460 2.78 -14.04 -31.98
C ALA A 460 4.11 -14.21 -31.21
N GLY A 461 5.22 -13.72 -31.78
CA GLY A 461 6.54 -13.77 -31.14
C GLY A 461 6.65 -12.94 -29.85
N GLN A 462 5.83 -11.91 -29.66
CA GLN A 462 5.79 -11.04 -28.48
C GLN A 462 4.65 -11.43 -27.51
N SER A 463 3.85 -12.42 -27.85
CA SER A 463 2.63 -12.78 -27.10
C SER A 463 2.90 -13.11 -25.63
N ALA A 464 4.00 -13.80 -25.32
CA ALA A 464 4.38 -14.14 -23.95
C ALA A 464 4.67 -12.90 -23.08
N ASP A 465 5.38 -11.92 -23.62
CA ASP A 465 5.70 -10.67 -22.94
C ASP A 465 4.47 -9.76 -22.82
N LEU A 466 3.63 -9.70 -23.86
CA LEU A 466 2.35 -8.97 -23.82
C LEU A 466 1.42 -9.55 -22.74
N VAL A 467 1.30 -10.87 -22.68
CA VAL A 467 0.51 -11.56 -21.66
C VAL A 467 1.10 -11.31 -20.27
N ALA A 468 2.42 -11.44 -20.09
CA ALA A 468 3.08 -11.15 -18.81
C ALA A 468 2.84 -9.71 -18.35
N SER A 469 2.92 -8.75 -19.27
CA SER A 469 2.65 -7.33 -19.01
C SER A 469 1.20 -7.11 -18.54
N MET A 470 0.21 -7.68 -19.26
CA MET A 470 -1.20 -7.59 -18.88
C MET A 470 -1.47 -8.24 -17.51
N LEU A 471 -0.95 -9.45 -17.28
CA LEU A 471 -1.12 -10.17 -16.02
C LEU A 471 -0.46 -9.44 -14.84
N ALA A 472 0.64 -8.72 -15.05
CA ALA A 472 1.29 -7.91 -14.01
C ALA A 472 0.38 -6.79 -13.46
N ALA A 473 -0.61 -6.35 -14.24
CA ALA A 473 -1.63 -5.37 -13.84
C ALA A 473 -3.01 -5.99 -13.55
N GLY A 474 -3.17 -7.31 -13.60
CA GLY A 474 -4.44 -8.00 -13.34
C GLY A 474 -5.42 -7.97 -14.50
N LEU A 475 -4.95 -7.70 -15.71
CA LEU A 475 -5.76 -7.66 -16.94
C LEU A 475 -5.91 -9.05 -17.54
N ASP A 476 -6.34 -10.04 -16.74
CA ASP A 476 -6.46 -11.44 -17.14
C ASP A 476 -7.48 -11.64 -18.27
N GLY A 477 -8.59 -10.89 -18.28
CA GLY A 477 -9.56 -10.91 -19.38
C GLY A 477 -8.96 -10.47 -20.71
N ASN A 478 -8.09 -9.44 -20.72
CA ASN A 478 -7.38 -8.99 -21.92
C ASN A 478 -6.31 -10.01 -22.33
N ALA A 479 -5.57 -10.54 -21.38
CA ALA A 479 -4.56 -11.57 -21.63
C ALA A 479 -5.17 -12.82 -22.28
N LEU A 480 -6.35 -13.27 -21.83
CA LEU A 480 -7.04 -14.45 -22.36
C LEU A 480 -7.47 -14.33 -23.83
N ARG A 481 -7.57 -13.12 -24.37
CA ARG A 481 -7.82 -12.93 -25.82
C ARG A 481 -6.72 -13.54 -26.68
N TRP A 482 -5.50 -13.67 -26.14
CA TRP A 482 -4.34 -14.27 -26.82
C TRP A 482 -4.35 -15.81 -26.81
N ALA A 483 -5.36 -16.45 -26.21
CA ALA A 483 -5.42 -17.90 -26.10
C ALA A 483 -5.46 -18.61 -27.47
N ALA A 484 -6.07 -17.98 -28.49
CA ALA A 484 -6.11 -18.51 -29.84
C ALA A 484 -4.74 -18.51 -30.55
N GLN A 485 -3.83 -17.62 -30.13
CA GLN A 485 -2.45 -17.50 -30.65
C GLN A 485 -1.43 -18.27 -29.79
N ALA A 486 -1.88 -18.85 -28.68
CA ALA A 486 -0.99 -19.55 -27.74
C ALA A 486 -0.81 -21.00 -28.16
N GLU A 487 0.30 -21.33 -28.80
CA GLU A 487 0.68 -22.70 -29.09
C GLU A 487 0.80 -23.51 -27.80
N VAL A 488 0.23 -24.75 -27.81
CA VAL A 488 0.28 -25.63 -26.65
C VAL A 488 1.73 -25.98 -26.31
N GLY A 489 2.12 -25.77 -25.06
CA GLY A 489 3.51 -25.90 -24.59
C GLY A 489 4.33 -24.63 -24.69
N SER A 490 3.83 -23.55 -25.30
CA SER A 490 4.52 -22.25 -25.29
C SER A 490 4.45 -21.55 -23.93
N LEU A 491 5.31 -20.54 -23.70
CA LEU A 491 5.27 -19.72 -22.48
C LEU A 491 3.95 -18.94 -22.37
N THR A 492 3.41 -18.45 -23.51
CA THR A 492 2.09 -17.81 -23.57
C THR A 492 1.00 -18.74 -23.07
N TRP A 493 0.97 -19.99 -23.58
CA TRP A 493 0.03 -21.00 -23.15
C TRP A 493 0.15 -21.30 -21.65
N ALA A 494 1.36 -21.46 -21.13
CA ALA A 494 1.59 -21.76 -19.72
C ALA A 494 1.06 -20.65 -18.80
N GLN A 495 1.33 -19.39 -19.13
CA GLN A 495 0.83 -18.23 -18.39
C GLN A 495 -0.71 -18.18 -18.42
N LEU A 496 -1.32 -18.34 -19.61
CA LEU A 496 -2.77 -18.27 -19.75
C LEU A 496 -3.48 -19.44 -19.08
N THR A 497 -2.91 -20.65 -19.16
CA THR A 497 -3.45 -21.82 -18.47
C THR A 497 -3.46 -21.64 -16.95
N LEU A 498 -2.46 -20.97 -16.37
CA LEU A 498 -2.42 -20.64 -14.95
C LEU A 498 -3.33 -19.44 -14.61
N ALA A 499 -3.44 -18.46 -15.47
CA ALA A 499 -4.20 -17.23 -15.21
C ALA A 499 -5.70 -17.35 -15.45
N ALA A 500 -6.17 -18.28 -16.30
CA ALA A 500 -7.57 -18.39 -16.66
C ALA A 500 -8.51 -18.55 -15.45
N PRO A 501 -9.66 -17.85 -15.38
CA PRO A 501 -10.67 -18.10 -14.36
C PRO A 501 -11.33 -19.47 -14.59
N GLY A 502 -11.72 -20.11 -13.50
CA GLY A 502 -12.40 -21.40 -13.57
C GLY A 502 -11.46 -22.62 -13.75
N ARG A 503 -12.07 -23.80 -13.72
CA ARG A 503 -11.38 -25.07 -13.97
C ARG A 503 -11.67 -25.46 -15.42
N GLY A 504 -10.68 -25.31 -16.30
CA GLY A 504 -10.71 -25.92 -17.63
C GLY A 504 -10.51 -27.43 -17.56
N ASN A 505 -10.39 -28.08 -18.74
CA ASN A 505 -9.95 -29.46 -18.80
C ASN A 505 -8.57 -29.60 -18.16
N PRO A 506 -8.28 -30.71 -17.46
CA PRO A 506 -6.96 -30.98 -16.94
C PRO A 506 -5.88 -30.90 -18.02
N VAL A 507 -4.74 -30.31 -17.67
CA VAL A 507 -3.59 -30.23 -18.56
C VAL A 507 -3.03 -31.63 -18.78
N THR A 508 -2.80 -32.00 -20.05
CA THR A 508 -2.30 -33.32 -20.42
C THR A 508 -0.78 -33.41 -20.24
N SER A 509 -0.28 -34.65 -20.08
CA SER A 509 1.15 -34.92 -20.02
C SER A 509 1.89 -34.47 -21.29
N GLY A 510 1.28 -34.62 -22.48
CA GLY A 510 1.86 -34.16 -23.74
C GLY A 510 2.08 -32.66 -23.80
N ALA A 511 1.15 -31.85 -23.26
CA ALA A 511 1.30 -30.40 -23.18
C ALA A 511 2.43 -29.96 -22.22
N LEU A 512 2.58 -30.68 -21.09
CA LEU A 512 3.68 -30.46 -20.15
C LEU A 512 5.03 -30.87 -20.76
N GLU A 513 5.07 -31.95 -21.52
CA GLU A 513 6.28 -32.41 -22.21
C GLU A 513 6.74 -31.40 -23.26
N SER A 514 5.79 -30.86 -24.04
CA SER A 514 6.10 -29.81 -25.02
C SER A 514 6.71 -28.57 -24.32
N PHE A 515 6.12 -28.12 -23.21
CA PHE A 515 6.68 -27.00 -22.45
C PHE A 515 8.07 -27.28 -21.86
N TYR A 516 8.25 -28.50 -21.33
CA TYR A 516 9.53 -28.93 -20.75
C TYR A 516 10.65 -28.98 -21.79
N SER A 517 10.35 -29.47 -23.03
CA SER A 517 11.35 -29.57 -24.09
C SER A 517 11.90 -28.22 -24.54
N ASP A 518 11.10 -27.15 -24.41
CA ASP A 518 11.45 -25.78 -24.79
C ASP A 518 11.94 -24.93 -23.62
N ASP A 519 11.95 -25.48 -22.39
CA ASP A 519 12.37 -24.77 -21.18
C ASP A 519 13.88 -24.66 -21.09
N ASN A 520 14.39 -23.47 -21.42
CA ASN A 520 15.81 -23.13 -21.31
C ASN A 520 16.17 -22.43 -19.98
N SER A 521 15.26 -22.38 -19.00
CA SER A 521 15.53 -21.77 -17.71
C SER A 521 16.45 -22.64 -16.86
N GLU A 522 17.20 -22.00 -15.97
CA GLU A 522 18.15 -22.68 -15.09
C GLU A 522 17.45 -23.80 -14.30
N ASN A 523 17.94 -25.02 -14.41
CA ASN A 523 17.36 -26.21 -13.75
C ASN A 523 15.87 -26.44 -14.08
N TYR A 524 15.43 -26.11 -15.29
CA TYR A 524 14.03 -26.22 -15.71
C TYR A 524 13.06 -25.52 -14.73
N ARG A 525 13.44 -24.35 -14.24
CA ARG A 525 12.72 -23.62 -13.19
C ARG A 525 11.29 -23.28 -13.59
N LYS A 526 11.06 -22.87 -14.84
CA LYS A 526 9.72 -22.58 -15.37
C LYS A 526 8.83 -23.80 -15.39
N SER A 527 9.34 -24.96 -15.81
CA SER A 527 8.62 -26.24 -15.79
C SER A 527 8.30 -26.68 -14.36
N ARG A 528 9.23 -26.51 -13.42
CA ARG A 528 9.01 -26.77 -11.99
C ARG A 528 7.94 -25.86 -11.41
N PHE A 529 7.90 -24.59 -11.80
CA PHE A 529 6.87 -23.66 -11.36
C PHE A 529 5.52 -23.92 -12.04
N LEU A 530 5.51 -24.31 -13.33
CA LEU A 530 4.29 -24.68 -14.04
C LEU A 530 3.58 -25.85 -13.36
N ILE A 531 4.28 -26.95 -13.12
CA ILE A 531 3.67 -28.11 -12.46
C ILE A 531 3.23 -27.81 -11.04
N ALA A 532 4.00 -27.04 -10.27
CA ALA A 532 3.63 -26.61 -8.92
C ALA A 532 2.36 -25.73 -8.92
N GLY A 533 2.26 -24.78 -9.85
CA GLY A 533 1.09 -23.93 -10.03
C GLY A 533 -0.15 -24.70 -10.46
N LEU A 534 -0.03 -25.55 -11.49
CA LEU A 534 -1.14 -26.38 -11.99
C LEU A 534 -1.66 -27.35 -10.94
N ALA A 535 -0.78 -28.04 -10.23
CA ALA A 535 -1.15 -28.95 -9.15
C ALA A 535 -1.82 -28.19 -7.99
N GLY A 536 -1.27 -27.03 -7.59
CA GLY A 536 -1.84 -26.18 -6.55
C GLY A 536 -3.22 -25.62 -6.88
N LEU A 537 -3.49 -25.34 -8.17
CA LEU A 537 -4.80 -24.89 -8.67
C LEU A 537 -5.76 -26.06 -8.98
N GLY A 538 -5.30 -27.31 -8.92
CA GLY A 538 -6.07 -28.49 -9.30
C GLY A 538 -6.40 -28.55 -10.81
N ARG A 539 -5.44 -28.11 -11.66
CA ARG A 539 -5.58 -28.06 -13.14
C ARG A 539 -4.84 -29.16 -13.88
N VAL A 540 -4.26 -30.06 -13.17
CA VAL A 540 -3.65 -31.31 -13.67
C VAL A 540 -4.13 -32.44 -12.78
N ASP A 541 -4.32 -33.64 -13.34
CA ASP A 541 -4.65 -34.80 -12.54
C ASP A 541 -3.47 -35.26 -11.66
N GLN A 542 -3.77 -35.97 -10.59
CA GLN A 542 -2.77 -36.32 -9.58
C GLN A 542 -1.68 -37.24 -10.11
N ALA A 543 -2.01 -38.18 -11.04
CA ALA A 543 -1.05 -39.10 -11.62
C ALA A 543 -0.06 -38.32 -12.51
N THR A 544 -0.57 -37.51 -13.43
CA THR A 544 0.27 -36.66 -14.30
C THR A 544 1.13 -35.72 -13.49
N ALA A 545 0.58 -35.12 -12.40
CA ALA A 545 1.35 -34.25 -11.52
C ALA A 545 2.49 -35.00 -10.82
N ALA A 546 2.24 -36.22 -10.34
CA ALA A 546 3.25 -37.02 -9.66
C ALA A 546 4.35 -37.50 -10.63
N ASP A 547 3.98 -37.94 -11.82
CA ASP A 547 4.93 -38.40 -12.85
C ASP A 547 5.85 -37.24 -13.29
N PHE A 548 5.28 -36.06 -13.53
CA PHE A 548 6.06 -34.90 -13.96
C PHE A 548 6.92 -34.33 -12.82
N ALA A 549 6.43 -34.34 -11.57
CA ALA A 549 7.19 -33.97 -10.39
C ALA A 549 8.40 -34.91 -10.21
N SER A 550 8.20 -36.23 -10.41
CA SER A 550 9.29 -37.22 -10.37
C SER A 550 10.33 -36.96 -11.47
N LYS A 551 9.89 -36.67 -12.70
CA LYS A 551 10.78 -36.33 -13.83
C LYS A 551 11.65 -35.08 -13.52
N LEU A 552 11.08 -34.10 -12.87
CA LEU A 552 11.75 -32.85 -12.48
C LEU A 552 12.51 -32.93 -11.13
N GLU A 553 12.53 -34.13 -10.51
CA GLU A 553 13.18 -34.38 -9.20
C GLU A 553 12.67 -33.44 -8.10
N ILE A 554 11.34 -33.22 -8.04
CA ILE A 554 10.69 -32.40 -7.02
C ILE A 554 9.69 -33.24 -6.23
N ASP A 555 9.67 -33.07 -4.90
CA ASP A 555 8.68 -33.67 -4.01
C ASP A 555 7.70 -32.57 -3.55
N LEU A 556 6.59 -32.41 -4.27
CA LEU A 556 5.54 -31.43 -3.94
C LEU A 556 4.87 -31.71 -2.58
N ASN A 557 4.94 -32.94 -2.08
CA ASN A 557 4.35 -33.37 -0.81
C ASN A 557 5.31 -33.22 0.38
N ARG A 558 6.51 -32.69 0.17
CA ARG A 558 7.53 -32.52 1.19
C ARG A 558 6.99 -31.77 2.40
N GLN A 559 7.05 -32.44 3.56
CA GLN A 559 6.55 -31.88 4.83
C GLN A 559 7.64 -31.16 5.58
N THR A 560 7.47 -29.87 5.76
CA THR A 560 8.23 -29.00 6.67
C THR A 560 7.31 -28.44 7.76
N ARG A 561 7.86 -27.80 8.76
CA ARG A 561 7.04 -27.09 9.75
C ARG A 561 6.17 -26.01 9.09
N TRP A 562 6.72 -25.28 8.14
CA TRP A 562 6.00 -24.22 7.44
C TRP A 562 4.90 -24.80 6.51
N THR A 563 5.18 -25.83 5.70
CA THR A 563 4.17 -26.44 4.82
C THR A 563 2.98 -26.99 5.61
N ARG A 564 3.24 -27.61 6.77
CA ARG A 564 2.16 -28.06 7.66
C ARG A 564 1.32 -26.91 8.18
N LEU A 565 1.94 -25.81 8.63
CA LEU A 565 1.22 -24.64 9.15
C LEU A 565 0.34 -23.97 8.10
N ILE A 566 0.83 -23.74 6.88
CA ILE A 566 0.02 -23.12 5.83
C ILE A 566 -1.12 -24.04 5.37
N THR A 567 -0.88 -25.35 5.31
CA THR A 567 -1.91 -26.34 4.99
C THR A 567 -3.00 -26.36 6.08
N GLN A 568 -2.61 -26.40 7.35
CA GLN A 568 -3.56 -26.35 8.47
C GLN A 568 -4.36 -25.04 8.50
N ALA A 569 -3.73 -23.91 8.19
CA ALA A 569 -4.44 -22.63 8.08
C ALA A 569 -5.50 -22.68 6.96
N ALA A 570 -5.20 -23.34 5.86
CA ALA A 570 -6.16 -23.55 4.76
C ALA A 570 -7.26 -24.57 5.13
N ASP A 571 -6.95 -25.63 5.89
CA ASP A 571 -7.92 -26.65 6.35
C ASP A 571 -9.02 -26.01 7.24
N VAL A 572 -8.65 -25.04 8.06
CA VAL A 572 -9.60 -24.30 8.90
C VAL A 572 -10.16 -23.04 8.23
N ASN A 573 -10.00 -22.91 6.92
CA ASN A 573 -10.48 -21.79 6.11
C ASN A 573 -10.11 -20.41 6.67
N ASN A 574 -8.81 -20.22 7.01
CA ASN A 574 -8.32 -18.97 7.57
C ASN A 574 -7.49 -18.16 6.54
N PRO A 575 -8.13 -17.28 5.73
CA PRO A 575 -7.45 -16.56 4.67
C PRO A 575 -6.37 -15.61 5.19
N ALA A 576 -6.55 -14.98 6.35
CA ALA A 576 -5.58 -14.04 6.88
C ALA A 576 -4.28 -14.73 7.32
N LEU A 577 -4.39 -15.87 8.02
CA LEU A 577 -3.21 -16.65 8.41
C LEU A 577 -2.51 -17.25 7.20
N VAL A 578 -3.26 -17.73 6.19
CA VAL A 578 -2.69 -18.20 4.92
C VAL A 578 -1.88 -17.09 4.24
N CYS A 579 -2.42 -15.85 4.15
CA CYS A 579 -1.70 -14.72 3.56
C CYS A 579 -0.40 -14.40 4.32
N PHE A 580 -0.41 -14.39 5.65
CA PHE A 580 0.78 -14.11 6.45
C PHE A 580 1.85 -15.20 6.28
N LEU A 581 1.44 -16.47 6.28
CA LEU A 581 2.34 -17.59 6.04
C LEU A 581 2.85 -17.65 4.60
N ALA A 582 2.00 -17.31 3.61
CA ALA A 582 2.41 -17.16 2.22
C ALA A 582 3.49 -16.07 2.08
N GLY A 583 3.32 -14.93 2.75
CA GLY A 583 4.33 -13.87 2.80
C GLY A 583 5.67 -14.36 3.37
N VAL A 584 5.66 -15.22 4.41
CA VAL A 584 6.89 -15.84 4.93
C VAL A 584 7.52 -16.79 3.89
N GLY A 585 6.70 -17.54 3.14
CA GLY A 585 7.18 -18.50 2.14
C GLY A 585 7.67 -17.86 0.83
N MET A 586 7.34 -16.58 0.57
CA MET A 586 7.72 -15.85 -0.66
C MET A 586 8.86 -14.86 -0.45
N GLN A 587 9.58 -14.90 0.68
CA GLN A 587 10.66 -13.95 0.93
C GLN A 587 11.82 -14.14 -0.03
N GLY A 588 12.38 -13.02 -0.50
CA GLY A 588 13.54 -12.98 -1.38
C GLY A 588 13.47 -11.79 -2.35
N ASP A 589 14.54 -11.60 -3.07
CA ASP A 589 14.76 -10.53 -4.06
C ASP A 589 14.63 -11.01 -5.51
N GLY A 590 14.53 -12.32 -5.73
CA GLY A 590 14.38 -12.94 -7.05
C GLY A 590 13.72 -14.32 -7.00
N TRP A 591 13.19 -14.76 -8.14
CA TRP A 591 12.52 -16.06 -8.27
C TRP A 591 13.46 -17.26 -8.12
N ASP A 592 14.77 -17.06 -8.18
CA ASP A 592 15.81 -18.05 -7.85
C ASP A 592 15.78 -18.44 -6.36
N LYS A 593 15.21 -17.61 -5.48
CA LYS A 593 15.02 -17.89 -4.05
C LYS A 593 13.74 -18.69 -3.76
N MET A 594 12.85 -18.82 -4.76
CA MET A 594 11.59 -19.53 -4.61
C MET A 594 11.77 -21.00 -5.01
N THR A 595 11.19 -21.92 -4.22
CA THR A 595 11.14 -23.34 -4.60
C THR A 595 9.75 -23.73 -5.11
N SER A 596 9.67 -24.70 -5.99
CA SER A 596 8.40 -25.27 -6.49
C SER A 596 7.51 -25.80 -5.34
N VAL A 597 8.11 -26.35 -4.29
CA VAL A 597 7.37 -26.82 -3.10
C VAL A 597 6.68 -25.67 -2.37
N HIS A 598 7.39 -24.54 -2.15
CA HIS A 598 6.75 -23.37 -1.56
C HIS A 598 5.63 -22.82 -2.44
N LEU A 599 5.88 -22.71 -3.76
CA LEU A 599 4.87 -22.23 -4.70
C LEU A 599 3.62 -23.12 -4.68
N TYR A 600 3.77 -24.45 -4.74
CA TYR A 600 2.66 -25.41 -4.66
C TYR A 600 1.81 -25.21 -3.42
N HIS A 601 2.43 -25.17 -2.23
CA HIS A 601 1.70 -25.01 -0.97
C HIS A 601 1.02 -23.64 -0.86
N ILE A 602 1.64 -22.56 -1.34
CA ILE A 602 1.05 -21.22 -1.37
C ILE A 602 -0.17 -21.19 -2.27
N VAL A 603 0.00 -21.63 -3.52
CA VAL A 603 -1.08 -21.63 -4.53
C VAL A 603 -2.24 -22.50 -4.08
N SER A 604 -1.95 -23.71 -3.56
CA SER A 604 -2.97 -24.63 -3.03
C SER A 604 -3.72 -24.04 -1.84
N ALA A 605 -3.01 -23.47 -0.86
CA ALA A 605 -3.63 -22.90 0.31
C ALA A 605 -4.50 -21.67 -0.03
N LEU A 606 -4.02 -20.76 -0.88
CA LEU A 606 -4.78 -19.61 -1.34
C LEU A 606 -6.04 -20.02 -2.11
N ASN A 607 -5.92 -20.99 -3.03
CA ASN A 607 -7.06 -21.48 -3.79
C ASN A 607 -8.15 -22.10 -2.88
N ARG A 608 -7.76 -22.78 -1.81
CA ARG A 608 -8.67 -23.44 -0.86
C ARG A 608 -9.42 -22.45 0.04
N VAL A 609 -8.82 -21.30 0.39
CA VAL A 609 -9.47 -20.26 1.22
C VAL A 609 -10.21 -19.20 0.40
N GLY A 610 -10.48 -19.47 -0.89
CA GLY A 610 -11.25 -18.56 -1.75
C GLY A 610 -10.44 -17.43 -2.38
N LEU A 611 -9.11 -17.42 -2.23
CA LEU A 611 -8.18 -16.46 -2.85
C LEU A 611 -7.61 -17.01 -4.17
N GLY A 612 -8.49 -17.59 -4.98
CA GLY A 612 -8.11 -18.26 -6.22
C GLY A 612 -7.61 -17.30 -7.30
N ALA A 613 -8.04 -16.05 -7.32
CA ALA A 613 -7.53 -15.04 -8.25
C ALA A 613 -6.06 -14.73 -7.97
N GLU A 614 -5.71 -14.47 -6.71
CA GLU A 614 -4.35 -14.22 -6.28
C GLU A 614 -3.44 -15.43 -6.48
N ALA A 615 -3.97 -16.64 -6.19
CA ALA A 615 -3.26 -17.89 -6.44
C ALA A 615 -2.86 -18.04 -7.91
N ARG A 616 -3.79 -17.77 -8.84
CA ARG A 616 -3.56 -17.80 -10.29
C ARG A 616 -2.51 -16.79 -10.73
N MET A 617 -2.61 -15.55 -10.25
CA MET A 617 -1.65 -14.50 -10.63
C MET A 617 -0.24 -14.79 -10.10
N ILE A 618 -0.09 -15.28 -8.87
CA ILE A 618 1.21 -15.69 -8.32
C ILE A 618 1.80 -16.85 -9.14
N ALA A 619 1.00 -17.84 -9.51
CA ALA A 619 1.45 -18.98 -10.31
C ALA A 619 1.88 -18.54 -11.72
N ALA A 620 1.09 -17.69 -12.40
CA ALA A 620 1.42 -17.16 -13.71
C ALA A 620 2.68 -16.28 -13.69
N GLU A 621 2.82 -15.41 -12.67
CA GLU A 621 4.03 -14.60 -12.45
C GLU A 621 5.26 -15.48 -12.26
N ALA A 622 5.16 -16.57 -11.50
CA ALA A 622 6.25 -17.50 -11.26
C ALA A 622 6.79 -18.11 -12.57
N VAL A 623 5.91 -18.54 -13.47
CA VAL A 623 6.32 -19.11 -14.76
C VAL A 623 6.86 -18.03 -15.71
N ALA A 624 6.29 -16.84 -15.70
CA ALA A 624 6.76 -15.75 -16.55
C ALA A 624 8.17 -15.28 -16.19
N ARG A 625 8.53 -15.28 -14.89
CA ARG A 625 9.75 -14.67 -14.34
C ARG A 625 10.78 -15.67 -13.81
N GLY A 626 10.42 -16.96 -13.78
CA GLY A 626 11.22 -18.08 -13.26
C GLY A 626 12.47 -18.44 -14.06
#